data_373a6a28267c73c50ea2168194ee1509
#
_entry.id   373a6a28267c73c50ea2168194ee1509
#
_cell.length_a   1.000
_cell.length_b   1.000
_cell.length_c   1.000
_cell.angle_alpha   90.00
_cell.angle_beta   90.00
_cell.angle_gamma   90.00
#
_symmetry.space_group_name_H-M   'P 1'
#
loop_
_entity.id
_entity.type
_entity.pdbx_description
1 polymer ?
#
loop_
_entity_poly.entity_id
_entity_poly.type
_entity_poly.pdbx_seq_one_letter_code
_entity_poly.pdbx_strand_id
1 'polypeptide(L)'
;MTTVHLLHAGYAGDRVGSSIVLVRDADALIVVDPGMVARRSLILEPLAGLGVAPEAVTHVFLSHHHPDHTVNIALFPNAEVVDFWARYKDDLWLDHDGDGYRLSPRSQLWLTPGHTEEDATLVVEADDAVYAMTHLWWREDRTPDVDPLAAADIVIPGHGGPFRVGR
;
A
#
# COMPACT_ATOMS: atom_id res chain seq x y z
N MET A 1 -3.74 16.53 8.25
CA MET A 1 -2.48 16.43 7.48
C MET A 1 -2.38 15.02 6.95
N THR A 2 -2.23 14.87 5.63
CA THR A 2 -2.14 13.58 4.97
C THR A 2 -0.77 13.42 4.33
N THR A 3 -0.01 12.40 4.71
CA THR A 3 1.36 12.18 4.25
C THR A 3 1.60 10.73 3.85
N VAL A 4 2.50 10.54 2.88
CA VAL A 4 2.92 9.22 2.37
C VAL A 4 4.43 9.08 2.60
N HIS A 5 4.84 8.00 3.24
CA HIS A 5 6.24 7.72 3.59
C HIS A 5 6.65 6.34 3.06
N LEU A 6 7.63 6.29 2.18
CA LEU A 6 8.24 5.02 1.77
C LEU A 6 9.08 4.48 2.93
N LEU A 7 8.68 3.36 3.51
CA LEU A 7 9.45 2.67 4.55
C LEU A 7 10.55 1.80 3.94
N HIS A 8 10.24 1.14 2.82
CA HIS A 8 11.16 0.27 2.10
C HIS A 8 10.88 0.31 0.60
N ALA A 9 11.92 0.54 -0.21
CA ALA A 9 11.81 0.38 -1.65
C ALA A 9 11.97 -1.11 -2.01
N GLY A 10 10.94 -1.65 -2.66
CA GLY A 10 10.93 -3.05 -3.09
C GLY A 10 11.94 -3.34 -4.19
N TYR A 11 12.12 -4.61 -4.48
CA TYR A 11 13.01 -5.10 -5.54
C TYR A 11 12.50 -6.44 -6.09
N ALA A 12 12.78 -6.70 -7.36
CA ALA A 12 12.50 -7.97 -8.02
C ALA A 12 13.71 -8.40 -8.87
N GLY A 13 14.12 -9.67 -8.73
CA GLY A 13 15.29 -10.28 -9.39
C GLY A 13 15.58 -11.61 -8.72
N ASP A 14 16.86 -11.92 -8.42
CA ASP A 14 17.25 -13.11 -7.64
C ASP A 14 16.67 -13.12 -6.22
N ARG A 15 16.28 -11.95 -5.74
CA ARG A 15 15.52 -11.72 -4.52
C ARG A 15 14.31 -10.89 -4.86
N VAL A 16 13.27 -11.04 -4.04
CA VAL A 16 12.02 -10.26 -4.17
C VAL A 16 11.62 -9.69 -2.82
N GLY A 17 11.08 -8.49 -2.83
CA GLY A 17 10.50 -7.81 -1.68
C GLY A 17 9.62 -6.65 -2.14
N SER A 18 8.51 -6.43 -1.46
CA SER A 18 7.57 -5.36 -1.79
C SER A 18 8.09 -3.98 -1.45
N SER A 19 7.57 -2.97 -2.13
CA SER A 19 7.61 -1.59 -1.66
C SER A 19 6.64 -1.44 -0.51
N ILE A 20 7.12 -0.98 0.65
CA ILE A 20 6.32 -0.87 1.87
C ILE A 20 6.16 0.60 2.21
N VAL A 21 4.92 1.03 2.41
CA VAL A 21 4.56 2.43 2.59
C VAL A 21 3.78 2.62 3.89
N LEU A 22 4.01 3.74 4.58
CA LEU A 22 3.12 4.24 5.62
C LEU A 22 2.35 5.45 5.09
N VAL A 23 1.03 5.39 5.16
CA VAL A 23 0.13 6.52 4.95
C VAL A 23 -0.38 6.99 6.31
N ARG A 24 -0.32 8.31 6.54
CA ARG A 24 -1.01 8.98 7.64
C ARG A 24 -2.12 9.82 7.09
N ASP A 25 -3.34 9.60 7.53
CA ASP A 25 -4.50 10.38 7.12
C ASP A 25 -5.52 10.49 8.25
N ALA A 26 -5.69 11.69 8.80
CA ALA A 26 -6.45 11.92 10.02
C ALA A 26 -5.95 11.02 11.17
N ASP A 27 -6.82 10.14 11.70
CA ASP A 27 -6.49 9.18 12.74
C ASP A 27 -6.03 7.80 12.19
N ALA A 28 -6.03 7.65 10.86
CA ALA A 28 -5.60 6.41 10.22
C ALA A 28 -4.08 6.37 10.02
N LEU A 29 -3.51 5.24 10.38
CA LEU A 29 -2.14 4.83 10.09
C LEU A 29 -2.22 3.55 9.25
N ILE A 30 -1.99 3.67 7.94
CA ILE A 30 -2.16 2.58 6.99
C ILE A 30 -0.78 2.12 6.53
N VAL A 31 -0.46 0.84 6.75
CA VAL A 31 0.73 0.21 6.15
C VAL A 31 0.32 -0.54 4.90
N VAL A 32 0.98 -0.25 3.79
CA VAL A 32 0.75 -0.88 2.49
C VAL A 32 1.78 -1.99 2.28
N ASP A 33 1.32 -3.17 1.88
CA ASP A 33 2.11 -4.32 1.45
C ASP A 33 3.28 -4.68 2.39
N PRO A 34 3.06 -5.00 3.68
CA PRO A 34 4.11 -5.41 4.59
C PRO A 34 4.62 -6.82 4.26
N GLY A 35 5.30 -6.94 3.15
CA GLY A 35 5.74 -8.20 2.57
C GLY A 35 7.15 -8.62 2.94
N MET A 36 7.80 -9.35 2.04
CA MET A 36 9.14 -9.88 2.26
C MET A 36 10.19 -8.78 2.28
N VAL A 37 11.07 -8.87 3.27
CA VAL A 37 12.28 -8.03 3.43
C VAL A 37 13.42 -8.90 3.93
N ALA A 38 14.67 -8.49 3.68
CA ALA A 38 15.82 -9.25 4.16
C ALA A 38 15.87 -9.41 5.68
N ARG A 39 15.32 -8.45 6.41
CA ARG A 39 15.15 -8.46 7.88
C ARG A 39 14.03 -7.50 8.28
N ARG A 40 13.24 -7.86 9.29
CA ARG A 40 12.08 -7.06 9.74
C ARG A 40 12.43 -5.65 10.24
N SER A 41 13.67 -5.43 10.66
CA SER A 41 14.14 -4.08 11.02
C SER A 41 14.03 -3.07 9.87
N LEU A 42 14.05 -3.52 8.61
CA LEU A 42 13.84 -2.66 7.43
C LEU A 42 12.41 -2.10 7.33
N ILE A 43 11.47 -2.67 8.09
CA ILE A 43 10.11 -2.15 8.27
C ILE A 43 10.02 -1.36 9.58
N LEU A 44 10.51 -1.97 10.68
CA LEU A 44 10.27 -1.47 12.03
C LEU A 44 11.12 -0.22 12.37
N GLU A 45 12.37 -0.15 11.91
CA GLU A 45 13.24 1.00 12.17
C GLU A 45 12.74 2.29 11.49
N PRO A 46 12.37 2.30 10.19
CA PRO A 46 11.78 3.47 9.55
C PRO A 46 10.44 3.87 10.19
N LEU A 47 9.60 2.89 10.55
CA LEU A 47 8.32 3.14 11.22
C LEU A 47 8.55 3.83 12.58
N ALA A 48 9.47 3.32 13.40
CA ALA A 48 9.86 3.92 14.67
C ALA A 48 10.48 5.31 14.48
N GLY A 49 11.28 5.51 13.44
CA GLY A 49 11.85 6.82 13.06
C GLY A 49 10.78 7.88 12.78
N LEU A 50 9.60 7.45 12.32
CA LEU A 50 8.43 8.29 12.15
C LEU A 50 7.57 8.40 13.43
N GLY A 51 8.00 7.81 14.55
CA GLY A 51 7.28 7.84 15.81
C GLY A 51 6.01 6.96 15.83
N VAL A 52 5.96 5.91 15.01
CA VAL A 52 4.83 4.98 14.97
C VAL A 52 5.24 3.63 15.55
N ALA A 53 4.52 3.18 16.57
CA ALA A 53 4.62 1.81 17.05
C ALA A 53 3.79 0.87 16.16
N PRO A 54 4.20 -0.39 15.95
CA PRO A 54 3.42 -1.35 15.16
C PRO A 54 1.98 -1.52 15.64
N GLU A 55 1.76 -1.47 16.94
CA GLU A 55 0.46 -1.58 17.61
C GLU A 55 -0.46 -0.37 17.35
N ALA A 56 0.11 0.76 16.92
CA ALA A 56 -0.64 1.96 16.57
C ALA A 56 -1.16 1.95 15.13
N VAL A 57 -0.66 1.05 14.28
CA VAL A 57 -1.13 0.90 12.90
C VAL A 57 -2.59 0.45 12.92
N THR A 58 -3.44 1.19 12.23
CA THR A 58 -4.89 0.98 12.22
C THR A 58 -5.32 0.08 11.08
N HIS A 59 -4.63 0.14 9.94
CA HIS A 59 -4.94 -0.66 8.76
C HIS A 59 -3.66 -1.22 8.12
N VAL A 60 -3.79 -2.42 7.55
CA VAL A 60 -2.86 -2.96 6.57
C VAL A 60 -3.63 -3.07 5.26
N PHE A 61 -3.16 -2.41 4.21
CA PHE A 61 -3.69 -2.56 2.86
C PHE A 61 -2.81 -3.54 2.09
N LEU A 62 -3.44 -4.46 1.37
CA LEU A 62 -2.79 -5.43 0.49
C LEU A 62 -3.16 -5.16 -0.96
N SER A 63 -2.14 -4.92 -1.79
CA SER A 63 -2.34 -4.79 -3.24
C SER A 63 -2.77 -6.12 -3.87
N HIS A 64 -2.24 -7.25 -3.38
CA HIS A 64 -2.61 -8.61 -3.76
C HIS A 64 -1.97 -9.61 -2.76
N HIS A 65 -2.20 -10.94 -2.98
CA HIS A 65 -1.90 -11.95 -1.97
C HIS A 65 -0.58 -12.72 -2.15
N HIS A 66 0.33 -12.29 -3.00
CA HIS A 66 1.64 -12.93 -3.05
C HIS A 66 2.42 -12.77 -1.73
N PRO A 67 3.22 -13.77 -1.32
CA PRO A 67 3.92 -13.73 -0.03
C PRO A 67 4.85 -12.55 0.15
N ASP A 68 5.43 -12.06 -0.93
CA ASP A 68 6.30 -10.89 -0.92
C ASP A 68 5.58 -9.56 -0.62
N HIS A 69 4.24 -9.56 -0.60
CA HIS A 69 3.39 -8.45 -0.16
C HIS A 69 2.71 -8.69 1.20
N THR A 70 2.66 -9.94 1.71
CA THR A 70 1.79 -10.30 2.84
C THR A 70 2.50 -10.87 4.07
N VAL A 71 3.71 -11.41 3.94
CA VAL A 71 4.33 -12.28 4.98
C VAL A 71 4.56 -11.60 6.34
N ASN A 72 4.59 -10.29 6.42
CA ASN A 72 4.81 -9.53 7.64
C ASN A 72 3.56 -8.79 8.18
N ILE A 73 2.37 -9.14 7.73
CA ILE A 73 1.09 -8.60 8.26
C ILE A 73 1.02 -8.73 9.78
N ALA A 74 1.47 -9.85 10.34
CA ALA A 74 1.45 -10.13 11.77
C ALA A 74 2.32 -9.17 12.63
N LEU A 75 3.11 -8.29 12.02
CA LEU A 75 3.79 -7.21 12.74
C LEU A 75 2.82 -6.14 13.28
N PHE A 76 1.60 -6.07 12.75
CA PHE A 76 0.60 -5.05 13.03
C PHE A 76 -0.64 -5.65 13.70
N PRO A 77 -0.54 -6.05 14.98
CA PRO A 77 -1.54 -6.90 15.64
C PRO A 77 -2.91 -6.24 15.83
N ASN A 78 -2.98 -4.92 15.80
CA ASN A 78 -4.22 -4.18 15.98
C ASN A 78 -4.82 -3.66 14.67
N ALA A 79 -4.18 -3.92 13.54
CA ALA A 79 -4.65 -3.42 12.25
C ALA A 79 -5.87 -4.21 11.74
N GLU A 80 -6.78 -3.51 11.08
CA GLU A 80 -7.73 -4.12 10.16
C GLU A 80 -6.98 -4.37 8.83
N VAL A 81 -7.06 -5.57 8.28
CA VAL A 81 -6.49 -5.88 6.97
C VAL A 81 -7.55 -5.60 5.90
N VAL A 82 -7.17 -4.92 4.83
CA VAL A 82 -8.06 -4.55 3.72
C VAL A 82 -7.40 -4.96 2.41
N ASP A 83 -8.13 -5.65 1.56
CA ASP A 83 -7.66 -6.13 0.26
C ASP A 83 -8.71 -5.92 -0.85
N PHE A 84 -8.55 -6.60 -1.98
CA PHE A 84 -9.46 -6.58 -3.11
C PHE A 84 -10.90 -6.99 -2.76
N TRP A 85 -11.09 -7.93 -1.84
CA TRP A 85 -12.41 -8.52 -1.56
C TRP A 85 -13.12 -7.91 -0.37
N ALA A 86 -12.36 -7.66 0.72
CA ALA A 86 -12.97 -7.40 2.01
C ALA A 86 -12.03 -6.66 2.97
N ARG A 87 -12.52 -6.46 4.17
CA ARG A 87 -11.74 -6.06 5.33
C ARG A 87 -11.88 -7.10 6.43
N TYR A 88 -10.79 -7.34 7.13
CA TYR A 88 -10.67 -8.42 8.11
C TYR A 88 -10.22 -7.85 9.44
N LYS A 89 -10.98 -8.19 10.49
CA LYS A 89 -10.64 -7.80 11.86
C LYS A 89 -10.93 -8.96 12.79
N ASP A 90 -9.90 -9.44 13.48
CA ASP A 90 -9.96 -10.63 14.32
C ASP A 90 -10.47 -11.85 13.51
N ASP A 91 -11.68 -12.36 13.81
CA ASP A 91 -12.36 -13.44 13.08
C ASP A 91 -13.52 -12.94 12.20
N LEU A 92 -13.64 -11.63 12.00
CA LEU A 92 -14.67 -11.02 11.14
C LEU A 92 -14.17 -10.87 9.71
N TRP A 93 -14.98 -11.30 8.78
CA TRP A 93 -14.87 -11.03 7.35
C TRP A 93 -16.00 -10.07 6.96
N LEU A 94 -15.68 -8.86 6.55
CA LEU A 94 -16.64 -7.79 6.27
C LEU A 94 -16.43 -7.32 4.82
N ASP A 95 -17.42 -7.52 3.96
CA ASP A 95 -17.37 -7.03 2.58
C ASP A 95 -17.27 -5.50 2.54
N HIS A 96 -16.69 -4.97 1.47
CA HIS A 96 -16.70 -3.55 1.15
C HIS A 96 -17.27 -3.31 -0.26
N ASP A 97 -17.57 -2.05 -0.58
CA ASP A 97 -18.28 -1.70 -1.82
C ASP A 97 -17.39 -1.74 -3.09
N GLY A 98 -16.12 -2.15 -2.99
CA GLY A 98 -15.19 -2.18 -4.11
C GLY A 98 -14.63 -0.81 -4.45
N ASP A 99 -14.67 -0.43 -5.73
CA ASP A 99 -14.10 0.81 -6.23
C ASP A 99 -14.56 2.05 -5.46
N GLY A 100 -13.58 2.83 -5.00
CA GLY A 100 -13.83 4.04 -4.21
C GLY A 100 -14.05 3.78 -2.73
N TYR A 101 -13.92 2.52 -2.25
CA TYR A 101 -13.98 2.24 -0.82
C TYR A 101 -12.92 3.04 -0.06
N ARG A 102 -13.37 3.77 0.98
CA ARG A 102 -12.50 4.65 1.76
C ARG A 102 -11.96 3.94 3.00
N LEU A 103 -10.64 3.80 3.06
CA LEU A 103 -9.94 3.37 4.28
C LEU A 103 -9.83 4.54 5.28
N SER A 104 -9.77 5.77 4.73
CA SER A 104 -9.68 7.02 5.51
C SER A 104 -10.23 8.18 4.67
N PRO A 105 -10.38 9.40 5.20
CA PRO A 105 -10.98 10.52 4.47
C PRO A 105 -10.35 10.81 3.09
N ARG A 106 -9.02 10.58 2.95
CA ARG A 106 -8.29 10.89 1.72
C ARG A 106 -7.58 9.67 1.10
N SER A 107 -7.94 8.45 1.53
CA SER A 107 -7.38 7.19 1.03
C SER A 107 -8.48 6.29 0.49
N GLN A 108 -8.39 5.87 -0.77
CA GLN A 108 -9.40 5.07 -1.46
C GLN A 108 -8.78 3.83 -2.10
N LEU A 109 -9.46 2.70 -1.95
CA LEU A 109 -9.17 1.47 -2.67
C LEU A 109 -9.84 1.51 -4.05
N TRP A 110 -9.14 0.98 -5.06
CA TRP A 110 -9.65 0.72 -6.40
C TRP A 110 -9.27 -0.68 -6.84
N LEU A 111 -10.20 -1.40 -7.44
CA LEU A 111 -9.97 -2.72 -7.99
C LEU A 111 -9.24 -2.57 -9.34
N THR A 112 -8.03 -3.08 -9.41
CA THR A 112 -7.14 -2.88 -10.56
C THR A 112 -6.50 -4.18 -11.01
N PRO A 113 -7.30 -5.21 -11.38
CA PRO A 113 -6.76 -6.50 -11.79
C PRO A 113 -5.78 -6.33 -12.96
N GLY A 114 -4.64 -7.00 -12.90
CA GLY A 114 -3.59 -6.86 -13.91
C GLY A 114 -2.41 -7.80 -13.72
N HIS A 115 -1.73 -7.76 -12.57
CA HIS A 115 -0.70 -8.71 -12.21
C HIS A 115 -1.32 -10.02 -11.70
N THR A 116 -2.37 -9.88 -10.90
CA THR A 116 -3.30 -10.96 -10.52
C THR A 116 -4.73 -10.53 -10.83
N GLU A 117 -5.69 -11.45 -10.68
CA GLU A 117 -7.12 -11.13 -10.85
C GLU A 117 -7.66 -10.32 -9.65
N GLU A 118 -6.97 -10.37 -8.51
CA GLU A 118 -7.32 -9.69 -7.26
C GLU A 118 -6.39 -8.53 -6.90
N ASP A 119 -5.80 -7.87 -7.89
CA ASP A 119 -5.02 -6.66 -7.62
C ASP A 119 -5.91 -5.49 -7.23
N ALA A 120 -5.46 -4.76 -6.22
CA ALA A 120 -6.04 -3.51 -5.79
C ALA A 120 -4.97 -2.40 -5.71
N THR A 121 -5.39 -1.18 -5.92
CA THR A 121 -4.56 0.03 -5.80
C THR A 121 -5.10 0.91 -4.67
N LEU A 122 -4.22 1.40 -3.81
CA LEU A 122 -4.55 2.45 -2.86
C LEU A 122 -4.18 3.81 -3.45
N VAL A 123 -5.18 4.67 -3.65
CA VAL A 123 -4.99 6.06 -4.06
C VAL A 123 -5.10 6.97 -2.85
N VAL A 124 -4.14 7.86 -2.67
CA VAL A 124 -4.06 8.78 -1.53
C VAL A 124 -3.87 10.21 -2.02
N GLU A 125 -4.81 11.07 -1.66
CA GLU A 125 -4.72 12.52 -1.86
C GLU A 125 -3.90 13.14 -0.71
N ALA A 126 -2.56 13.04 -0.78
CA ALA A 126 -1.69 13.63 0.23
C ALA A 126 -1.59 15.16 0.09
N ASP A 127 -0.97 15.82 1.09
CA ASP A 127 -0.90 17.29 1.11
C ASP A 127 0.02 17.84 0.00
N ASP A 128 0.94 17.04 -0.52
CA ASP A 128 1.94 17.41 -1.53
C ASP A 128 1.66 16.86 -2.93
N ALA A 129 0.92 15.76 -3.05
CA ALA A 129 0.65 15.10 -4.33
C ALA A 129 -0.46 14.04 -4.19
N VAL A 130 -0.99 13.56 -5.31
CA VAL A 130 -1.80 12.36 -5.37
C VAL A 130 -0.90 11.16 -5.63
N TYR A 131 -0.95 10.18 -4.72
CA TYR A 131 -0.16 8.95 -4.79
C TYR A 131 -1.03 7.77 -5.20
N ALA A 132 -0.47 6.86 -6.02
CA ALA A 132 -1.04 5.55 -6.26
C ALA A 132 -0.04 4.46 -5.85
N MET A 133 -0.40 3.64 -4.86
CA MET A 133 0.32 2.43 -4.49
C MET A 133 -0.31 1.26 -5.24
N THR A 134 0.42 0.69 -6.21
CA THR A 134 -0.15 -0.26 -7.17
C THR A 134 0.87 -1.30 -7.63
N HIS A 135 0.39 -2.49 -7.99
CA HIS A 135 1.22 -3.53 -8.62
C HIS A 135 1.03 -3.63 -10.14
N LEU A 136 0.24 -2.75 -10.75
CA LEU A 136 0.05 -2.72 -12.21
C LEU A 136 1.33 -2.39 -12.96
N TRP A 137 2.27 -1.70 -12.33
CA TRP A 137 3.54 -1.30 -12.94
C TRP A 137 4.72 -1.70 -12.11
N TRP A 138 5.68 -2.26 -12.83
CA TRP A 138 6.95 -2.67 -12.32
C TRP A 138 8.06 -1.68 -12.67
N ARG A 139 7.79 -0.72 -13.60
CA ARG A 139 8.80 0.16 -14.20
C ARG A 139 8.26 1.54 -14.47
N GLU A 140 9.14 2.53 -14.39
CA GLU A 140 8.87 3.94 -14.66
C GLU A 140 8.36 4.23 -16.09
N ASP A 141 8.59 3.33 -17.05
CA ASP A 141 8.27 3.49 -18.46
C ASP A 141 6.85 3.04 -18.85
N ARG A 142 6.08 2.54 -17.88
CA ARG A 142 4.69 2.13 -18.10
C ARG A 142 3.77 2.89 -17.17
N THR A 143 3.17 3.94 -17.69
CA THR A 143 2.06 4.61 -17.01
C THR A 143 0.75 4.02 -17.51
N PRO A 144 -0.19 3.74 -16.61
CA PRO A 144 -1.48 3.22 -17.01
C PRO A 144 -2.37 4.29 -17.59
N ASP A 145 -3.13 3.86 -18.52
CA ASP A 145 -4.24 4.59 -19.11
C ASP A 145 -5.56 4.14 -18.44
N VAL A 146 -5.56 4.09 -17.09
CA VAL A 146 -6.70 3.60 -16.31
C VAL A 146 -7.08 4.65 -15.25
N ASP A 147 -8.31 5.16 -15.29
CA ASP A 147 -8.90 5.89 -14.18
C ASP A 147 -9.06 4.91 -12.99
N PRO A 148 -8.74 5.32 -11.79
CA PRO A 148 -8.41 6.67 -11.26
C PRO A 148 -6.91 7.00 -11.28
N LEU A 149 -6.09 6.11 -11.77
CA LEU A 149 -4.62 6.21 -11.70
C LEU A 149 -4.07 7.30 -12.63
N ALA A 150 -4.84 7.64 -13.69
CA ALA A 150 -4.54 8.79 -14.54
C ALA A 150 -4.48 10.12 -13.77
N ALA A 151 -5.07 10.18 -12.57
CA ALA A 151 -5.02 11.36 -11.69
C ALA A 151 -3.80 11.36 -10.76
N ALA A 152 -3.05 10.26 -10.62
CA ALA A 152 -1.89 10.20 -9.74
C ALA A 152 -0.73 11.05 -10.25
N ASP A 153 -0.10 11.79 -9.35
CA ASP A 153 1.15 12.53 -9.63
C ASP A 153 2.38 11.65 -9.41
N ILE A 154 2.28 10.73 -8.44
CA ILE A 154 3.36 9.83 -8.03
C ILE A 154 2.83 8.41 -7.92
N VAL A 155 3.52 7.48 -8.56
CA VAL A 155 3.28 6.04 -8.41
C VAL A 155 4.34 5.44 -7.49
N ILE A 156 3.91 4.64 -6.52
CA ILE A 156 4.77 3.73 -5.77
C ILE A 156 4.45 2.32 -6.26
N PRO A 157 5.34 1.72 -7.07
CA PRO A 157 5.10 0.39 -7.64
C PRO A 157 5.25 -0.70 -6.57
N GLY A 158 4.69 -1.86 -6.80
CA GLY A 158 4.85 -3.03 -5.94
C GLY A 158 6.33 -3.38 -5.69
N HIS A 159 7.20 -3.11 -6.66
CA HIS A 159 8.66 -3.25 -6.55
C HIS A 159 9.34 -2.02 -7.13
N GLY A 160 10.30 -1.48 -6.38
CA GLY A 160 11.07 -0.30 -6.79
C GLY A 160 10.75 0.96 -6.01
N GLY A 161 11.41 2.05 -6.36
CA GLY A 161 11.18 3.36 -5.79
C GLY A 161 10.00 4.10 -6.44
N PRO A 162 9.48 5.15 -5.78
CA PRO A 162 8.45 5.99 -6.35
C PRO A 162 8.94 6.74 -7.59
N PHE A 163 8.04 6.99 -8.53
CA PHE A 163 8.31 7.81 -9.71
C PHE A 163 7.14 8.75 -10.02
N ARG A 164 7.43 9.87 -10.69
CA ARG A 164 6.40 10.80 -11.14
C ARG A 164 5.81 10.34 -12.46
N VAL A 165 4.49 10.44 -12.56
CA VAL A 165 3.79 10.21 -13.82
C VAL A 165 4.04 11.43 -14.73
N GLY A 166 4.63 11.20 -15.89
CA GLY A 166 4.80 12.25 -16.90
C GLY A 166 3.42 12.59 -17.50
N ARG A 167 2.99 13.82 -17.30
CA ARG A 167 1.81 14.40 -17.99
C ARG A 167 2.24 15.15 -19.22
#